data_4fbd82555d7723a506576b681206177b
#
_entry.id   4fbd82555d7723a506576b681206177b
#
_cell.length_a   1.000
_cell.length_b   1.000
_cell.length_c   1.000
_cell.angle_alpha   90.00
_cell.angle_beta   90.00
_cell.angle_gamma   90.00
#
_symmetry.space_group_name_H-M   'P 1'
#
loop_
_entity.id
_entity.type
_entity.pdbx_description
1 polymer ?
#
loop_
_entity_poly.entity_id
_entity_poly.type
_entity_poly.pdbx_seq_one_letter_code
_entity_poly.pdbx_strand_id
1 'polypeptide(L)'
;SEHQMLLPFIGLALGMIVVLMEPAVIVLGEQIEEATGGRIPVKIIKITLSIGVGLAIAGSMLRIMVPWLKLWHFLLPGFAIAIALSFYSDPVFVGIAYDAGGVASGPMTATFVLAFASGAAAMTPGANVLVDGFGVIAMVAMAPVLCIMIVGSVFRRKQDKVPQVAAKPVAALDLPEGAVEYYDLVVAVVNRGLSERAVALAREMGAGGATIMHGRGSGGHDVRLFNVEIQKEKEAVLWLTDARISGNIASRLWEELDLGGEGGGTVFMIPASAMGLTAPTAAEVFAHTEEALVPPEEDGQDS
;
A
#
# COMPACT_ATOMS: atom_id res chain seq x y z
N SER A 1 -11.83 -25.81 38.30
CA SER A 1 -11.87 -27.05 37.51
C SER A 1 -10.89 -26.95 36.34
N GLU A 2 -10.19 -28.04 36.03
CA GLU A 2 -9.10 -28.07 35.00
C GLU A 2 -9.57 -27.56 33.62
N HIS A 3 -10.84 -27.80 33.27
CA HIS A 3 -11.38 -27.35 31.98
C HIS A 3 -11.51 -25.84 31.82
N GLN A 4 -11.61 -25.07 32.90
CA GLN A 4 -11.69 -23.62 32.81
C GLN A 4 -10.35 -23.01 32.40
N MET A 5 -9.21 -23.60 32.76
CA MET A 5 -7.88 -23.13 32.33
C MET A 5 -7.66 -23.22 30.80
N LEU A 6 -8.45 -24.03 30.09
CA LEU A 6 -8.38 -24.14 28.64
C LEU A 6 -9.06 -22.96 27.90
N LEU A 7 -9.98 -22.25 28.56
CA LEU A 7 -10.76 -21.18 27.93
C LEU A 7 -9.89 -20.07 27.25
N PRO A 8 -8.82 -19.55 27.86
CA PRO A 8 -7.98 -18.57 27.19
C PRO A 8 -7.28 -19.13 25.95
N PHE A 9 -6.84 -20.40 25.98
CA PHE A 9 -6.19 -21.03 24.83
C PHE A 9 -7.17 -21.29 23.68
N ILE A 10 -8.39 -21.72 24.02
CA ILE A 10 -9.48 -21.87 23.05
C ILE A 10 -9.83 -20.50 22.48
N GLY A 11 -9.93 -19.47 23.32
CA GLY A 11 -10.18 -18.09 22.90
C GLY A 11 -9.11 -17.54 21.97
N LEU A 12 -7.83 -17.84 22.25
CA LEU A 12 -6.71 -17.47 21.38
C LEU A 12 -6.86 -18.11 19.99
N ALA A 13 -7.03 -19.42 19.95
CA ALA A 13 -7.16 -20.16 18.70
C ALA A 13 -8.39 -19.71 17.89
N LEU A 14 -9.51 -19.54 18.55
CA LEU A 14 -10.76 -19.08 17.95
C LEU A 14 -10.61 -17.67 17.38
N GLY A 15 -10.01 -16.74 18.11
CA GLY A 15 -9.76 -15.38 17.63
C GLY A 15 -8.86 -15.34 16.42
N MET A 16 -7.81 -16.15 16.39
CA MET A 16 -6.92 -16.26 15.24
C MET A 16 -7.68 -16.76 14.00
N ILE A 17 -8.50 -17.79 14.15
CA ILE A 17 -9.26 -18.37 13.04
C ILE A 17 -10.30 -17.38 12.52
N VAL A 18 -11.05 -16.72 13.41
CA VAL A 18 -12.10 -15.74 13.04
C VAL A 18 -11.52 -14.64 12.18
N VAL A 19 -10.40 -14.04 12.59
CA VAL A 19 -9.74 -12.96 11.81
C VAL A 19 -9.25 -13.45 10.46
N LEU A 20 -8.69 -14.66 10.38
CA LEU A 20 -8.21 -15.23 9.11
C LEU A 20 -9.35 -15.49 8.12
N MET A 21 -10.56 -15.76 8.63
CA MET A 21 -11.76 -16.01 7.83
C MET A 21 -12.57 -14.74 7.54
N GLU A 22 -12.27 -13.60 8.18
CA GLU A 22 -12.99 -12.33 8.00
C GLU A 22 -12.60 -11.67 6.68
N PRO A 23 -13.52 -11.54 5.69
CA PRO A 23 -13.19 -10.93 4.39
C PRO A 23 -12.75 -9.47 4.50
N ALA A 24 -13.33 -8.73 5.45
CA ALA A 24 -13.01 -7.32 5.65
C ALA A 24 -11.52 -7.09 6.06
N VAL A 25 -10.90 -8.08 6.70
CA VAL A 25 -9.46 -8.04 7.03
C VAL A 25 -8.57 -8.13 5.79
N ILE A 26 -9.04 -8.80 4.74
CA ILE A 26 -8.32 -8.86 3.46
C ILE A 26 -8.31 -7.48 2.82
N VAL A 27 -9.49 -6.85 2.71
CA VAL A 27 -9.64 -5.49 2.15
C VAL A 27 -8.79 -4.48 2.92
N LEU A 28 -8.82 -4.53 4.25
CA LEU A 28 -7.97 -3.69 5.09
C LEU A 28 -6.48 -3.92 4.81
N GLY A 29 -6.07 -5.17 4.64
CA GLY A 29 -4.69 -5.51 4.28
C GLY A 29 -4.27 -4.93 2.93
N GLU A 30 -5.15 -5.00 1.93
CA GLU A 30 -4.94 -4.42 0.60
C GLU A 30 -4.81 -2.89 0.67
N GLN A 31 -5.64 -2.21 1.45
CA GLN A 31 -5.54 -0.78 1.69
C GLN A 31 -4.19 -0.38 2.32
N ILE A 32 -3.69 -1.16 3.28
CA ILE A 32 -2.38 -0.90 3.90
C ILE A 32 -1.25 -1.18 2.90
N GLU A 33 -1.33 -2.25 2.13
CA GLU A 33 -0.35 -2.58 1.10
C GLU A 33 -0.27 -1.46 0.05
N GLU A 34 -1.42 -0.97 -0.42
CA GLU A 34 -1.51 0.16 -1.34
C GLU A 34 -0.96 1.46 -0.72
N ALA A 35 -1.38 1.80 0.49
CA ALA A 35 -0.92 3.00 1.21
C ALA A 35 0.58 3.00 1.50
N THR A 36 1.20 1.82 1.57
CA THR A 36 2.64 1.65 1.80
C THR A 36 3.44 1.42 0.51
N GLY A 37 2.79 1.45 -0.66
CA GLY A 37 3.43 1.15 -1.94
C GLY A 37 3.99 -0.28 -2.00
N GLY A 38 3.24 -1.26 -1.51
CA GLY A 38 3.61 -2.68 -1.50
C GLY A 38 4.65 -3.09 -0.45
N ARG A 39 5.11 -2.16 0.40
CA ARG A 39 6.16 -2.45 1.39
C ARG A 39 5.69 -3.30 2.56
N ILE A 40 4.41 -3.22 2.91
CA ILE A 40 3.79 -4.06 3.94
C ILE A 40 2.77 -4.97 3.25
N PRO A 41 3.11 -6.24 2.97
CA PRO A 41 2.20 -7.13 2.27
C PRO A 41 1.01 -7.53 3.14
N VAL A 42 -0.13 -7.76 2.51
CA VAL A 42 -1.40 -8.21 3.14
C VAL A 42 -1.17 -9.35 4.12
N LYS A 43 -0.28 -10.29 3.80
CA LYS A 43 0.01 -11.45 4.65
C LYS A 43 0.52 -11.05 6.04
N ILE A 44 1.39 -10.04 6.14
CA ILE A 44 1.91 -9.56 7.43
C ILE A 44 0.78 -8.95 8.26
N ILE A 45 -0.08 -8.15 7.63
CA ILE A 45 -1.24 -7.54 8.31
C ILE A 45 -2.18 -8.61 8.83
N LYS A 46 -2.54 -9.59 8.01
CA LYS A 46 -3.42 -10.70 8.43
C LYS A 46 -2.87 -11.46 9.61
N ILE A 47 -1.59 -11.81 9.62
CA ILE A 47 -0.95 -12.52 10.71
C ILE A 47 -0.92 -11.65 11.98
N THR A 48 -0.55 -10.40 11.86
CA THR A 48 -0.47 -9.47 13.00
C THR A 48 -1.84 -9.26 13.65
N LEU A 49 -2.88 -9.02 12.84
CA LEU A 49 -4.25 -8.86 13.32
C LEU A 49 -4.78 -10.15 13.95
N SER A 50 -4.50 -11.30 13.32
CA SER A 50 -4.91 -12.61 13.84
C SER A 50 -4.33 -12.86 15.24
N ILE A 51 -3.04 -12.61 15.43
CA ILE A 51 -2.39 -12.74 16.75
C ILE A 51 -2.98 -11.72 17.74
N GLY A 52 -3.12 -10.46 17.34
CA GLY A 52 -3.64 -9.40 18.22
C GLY A 52 -5.06 -9.66 18.71
N VAL A 53 -5.95 -10.02 17.81
CA VAL A 53 -7.34 -10.36 18.16
C VAL A 53 -7.41 -11.66 18.96
N GLY A 54 -6.59 -12.65 18.60
CA GLY A 54 -6.48 -13.89 19.39
C GLY A 54 -6.09 -13.60 20.84
N LEU A 55 -5.08 -12.75 21.05
CA LEU A 55 -4.66 -12.32 22.40
C LEU A 55 -5.74 -11.52 23.12
N ALA A 56 -6.50 -10.68 22.41
CA ALA A 56 -7.61 -9.92 22.99
C ALA A 56 -8.73 -10.86 23.49
N ILE A 57 -9.08 -11.88 22.71
CA ILE A 57 -10.10 -12.85 23.12
C ILE A 57 -9.58 -13.71 24.28
N ALA A 58 -8.33 -14.17 24.22
CA ALA A 58 -7.70 -14.89 25.33
C ALA A 58 -7.69 -14.06 26.63
N GLY A 59 -7.33 -12.78 26.53
CA GLY A 59 -7.39 -11.84 27.66
C GLY A 59 -8.80 -11.62 28.17
N SER A 60 -9.80 -11.59 27.28
CA SER A 60 -11.20 -11.51 27.68
C SER A 60 -11.67 -12.77 28.42
N MET A 61 -11.24 -13.96 27.98
CA MET A 61 -11.53 -15.20 28.70
C MET A 61 -10.87 -15.23 30.09
N LEU A 62 -9.61 -14.77 30.16
CA LEU A 62 -8.90 -14.64 31.41
C LEU A 62 -9.64 -13.68 32.38
N ARG A 63 -10.15 -12.56 31.86
CA ARG A 63 -10.93 -11.58 32.63
C ARG A 63 -12.22 -12.18 33.18
N ILE A 64 -12.93 -13.01 32.40
CA ILE A 64 -14.15 -13.69 32.86
C ILE A 64 -13.85 -14.63 34.05
N MET A 65 -12.67 -15.27 34.02
CA MET A 65 -12.25 -16.22 35.07
C MET A 65 -11.73 -15.56 36.34
N VAL A 66 -11.22 -14.34 36.23
CA VAL A 66 -10.53 -13.64 37.33
C VAL A 66 -11.34 -12.43 37.79
N PRO A 67 -12.06 -12.51 38.94
CA PRO A 67 -13.06 -11.51 39.36
C PRO A 67 -12.53 -10.08 39.57
N TRP A 68 -11.25 -9.88 39.91
CA TRP A 68 -10.64 -8.57 40.11
C TRP A 68 -10.20 -7.91 38.78
N LEU A 69 -10.08 -8.68 37.67
CA LEU A 69 -9.73 -8.17 36.36
C LEU A 69 -10.96 -7.55 35.67
N LYS A 70 -11.09 -6.24 35.73
CA LYS A 70 -12.20 -5.52 35.10
C LYS A 70 -11.83 -5.06 33.68
N LEU A 71 -12.82 -4.83 32.84
CA LEU A 71 -12.67 -4.40 31.46
C LEU A 71 -11.78 -3.15 31.31
N TRP A 72 -11.91 -2.18 32.21
CA TRP A 72 -11.14 -0.95 32.14
C TRP A 72 -9.63 -1.13 32.37
N HIS A 73 -9.20 -2.22 33.03
CA HIS A 73 -7.77 -2.55 33.19
C HIS A 73 -7.08 -2.86 31.85
N PHE A 74 -7.85 -3.26 30.85
CA PHE A 74 -7.35 -3.51 29.49
C PHE A 74 -7.60 -2.31 28.58
N LEU A 75 -8.82 -1.76 28.58
CA LEU A 75 -9.20 -0.71 27.64
C LEU A 75 -8.48 0.61 27.93
N LEU A 76 -8.37 1.01 29.20
CA LEU A 76 -7.74 2.29 29.55
C LEU A 76 -6.27 2.34 29.14
N PRO A 77 -5.40 1.38 29.53
CA PRO A 77 -4.01 1.39 29.07
C PRO A 77 -3.91 1.13 27.56
N GLY A 78 -4.76 0.29 26.98
CA GLY A 78 -4.75 0.03 25.56
C GLY A 78 -5.02 1.28 24.72
N PHE A 79 -6.10 2.01 25.02
CA PHE A 79 -6.40 3.25 24.32
C PHE A 79 -5.42 4.38 24.67
N ALA A 80 -4.89 4.44 25.90
CA ALA A 80 -3.84 5.39 26.23
C ALA A 80 -2.58 5.16 25.38
N ILE A 81 -2.17 3.91 25.19
CA ILE A 81 -1.06 3.54 24.30
C ILE A 81 -1.40 3.88 22.85
N ALA A 82 -2.62 3.58 22.38
CA ALA A 82 -3.05 3.91 21.00
C ALA A 82 -2.99 5.42 20.75
N ILE A 83 -3.50 6.23 21.68
CA ILE A 83 -3.44 7.70 21.60
C ILE A 83 -1.99 8.18 21.62
N ALA A 84 -1.16 7.66 22.50
CA ALA A 84 0.26 8.02 22.54
C ALA A 84 0.96 7.67 21.22
N LEU A 85 0.70 6.49 20.66
CA LEU A 85 1.27 6.09 19.37
C LEU A 85 0.76 6.95 18.20
N SER A 86 -0.47 7.48 18.26
CA SER A 86 -1.02 8.36 17.23
C SER A 86 -0.19 9.64 17.03
N PHE A 87 0.48 10.14 18.07
CA PHE A 87 1.37 11.29 17.93
C PHE A 87 2.71 10.97 17.23
N TYR A 88 3.09 9.70 17.20
CA TYR A 88 4.35 9.24 16.61
C TYR A 88 4.18 8.50 15.28
N SER A 89 2.96 8.16 14.92
CA SER A 89 2.64 7.41 13.70
C SER A 89 2.29 8.36 12.54
N ASP A 90 2.44 7.87 11.32
CA ASP A 90 1.97 8.59 10.14
C ASP A 90 0.43 8.72 10.19
N PRO A 91 -0.14 9.90 9.82
CA PRO A 91 -1.60 10.12 9.83
C PRO A 91 -2.40 9.08 9.06
N VAL A 92 -1.86 8.54 7.97
CA VAL A 92 -2.51 7.48 7.17
C VAL A 92 -2.67 6.22 8.01
N PHE A 93 -1.61 5.80 8.72
CA PHE A 93 -1.68 4.64 9.61
C PHE A 93 -2.62 4.85 10.79
N VAL A 94 -2.72 6.08 11.31
CA VAL A 94 -3.66 6.42 12.38
C VAL A 94 -5.09 6.21 11.91
N GLY A 95 -5.46 6.74 10.73
CA GLY A 95 -6.79 6.58 10.16
C GLY A 95 -7.14 5.10 9.94
N ILE A 96 -6.26 4.34 9.29
CA ILE A 96 -6.45 2.92 9.02
C ILE A 96 -6.54 2.10 10.32
N ALA A 97 -5.73 2.44 11.34
CA ALA A 97 -5.75 1.73 12.61
C ALA A 97 -7.10 1.84 13.33
N TYR A 98 -7.66 3.05 13.40
CA TYR A 98 -8.97 3.24 14.04
C TYR A 98 -10.11 2.58 13.24
N ASP A 99 -10.03 2.59 11.91
CA ASP A 99 -10.98 1.88 11.06
C ASP A 99 -10.89 0.36 11.25
N ALA A 100 -9.68 -0.17 11.39
CA ALA A 100 -9.44 -1.59 11.65
C ALA A 100 -10.11 -2.12 12.91
N GLY A 101 -10.28 -1.28 13.94
CA GLY A 101 -11.04 -1.63 15.14
C GLY A 101 -12.51 -1.93 14.83
N GLY A 102 -13.12 -1.14 13.94
CA GLY A 102 -14.48 -1.38 13.43
C GLY A 102 -14.56 -2.64 12.58
N VAL A 103 -13.58 -2.86 11.70
CA VAL A 103 -13.49 -4.03 10.81
C VAL A 103 -13.40 -5.33 11.60
N ALA A 104 -12.53 -5.39 12.63
CA ALA A 104 -12.34 -6.62 13.43
C ALA A 104 -13.50 -6.94 14.37
N SER A 105 -14.35 -5.97 14.68
CA SER A 105 -15.61 -6.20 15.40
C SER A 105 -16.79 -6.56 14.48
N GLY A 106 -16.50 -7.03 13.28
CA GLY A 106 -17.47 -7.41 12.24
C GLY A 106 -18.36 -8.60 12.56
N PRO A 107 -19.12 -9.10 11.56
CA PRO A 107 -20.16 -10.13 11.76
C PRO A 107 -19.66 -11.38 12.47
N MET A 108 -18.47 -11.88 12.15
CA MET A 108 -17.93 -13.08 12.78
C MET A 108 -17.66 -12.88 14.28
N THR A 109 -17.12 -11.73 14.66
CA THR A 109 -16.87 -11.37 16.05
C THR A 109 -18.18 -11.11 16.81
N ALA A 110 -19.10 -10.35 16.20
CA ALA A 110 -20.36 -9.98 16.84
C ALA A 110 -21.32 -11.17 17.03
N THR A 111 -21.16 -12.24 16.28
CA THR A 111 -21.98 -13.45 16.40
C THR A 111 -21.24 -14.57 17.12
N PHE A 112 -20.19 -15.09 16.53
CA PHE A 112 -19.54 -16.31 17.00
C PHE A 112 -18.71 -16.08 18.27
N VAL A 113 -17.84 -15.05 18.28
CA VAL A 113 -17.00 -14.75 19.45
C VAL A 113 -17.85 -14.28 20.62
N LEU A 114 -18.87 -13.46 20.36
CA LEU A 114 -19.78 -12.98 21.40
C LEU A 114 -20.56 -14.15 22.02
N ALA A 115 -21.08 -15.10 21.22
CA ALA A 115 -21.78 -16.26 21.72
C ALA A 115 -20.87 -17.13 22.60
N PHE A 116 -19.62 -17.34 22.17
CA PHE A 116 -18.62 -18.07 22.94
C PHE A 116 -18.31 -17.37 24.28
N ALA A 117 -18.07 -16.07 24.26
CA ALA A 117 -17.77 -15.30 25.48
C ALA A 117 -18.96 -15.24 26.45
N SER A 118 -20.18 -15.06 25.93
CA SER A 118 -21.41 -15.07 26.73
C SER A 118 -21.66 -16.42 27.36
N GLY A 119 -21.42 -17.51 26.62
CA GLY A 119 -21.50 -18.88 27.14
C GLY A 119 -20.46 -19.12 28.25
N ALA A 120 -19.23 -18.72 28.06
CA ALA A 120 -18.17 -18.80 29.08
C ALA A 120 -18.51 -18.00 30.34
N ALA A 121 -19.06 -16.79 30.20
CA ALA A 121 -19.51 -15.97 31.32
C ALA A 121 -20.70 -16.60 32.07
N ALA A 122 -21.66 -17.19 31.35
CA ALA A 122 -22.82 -17.88 31.97
C ALA A 122 -22.40 -19.10 32.80
N MET A 123 -21.30 -19.76 32.42
CA MET A 123 -20.79 -20.94 33.15
C MET A 123 -19.79 -20.59 34.26
N THR A 124 -19.39 -19.32 34.39
CA THR A 124 -18.42 -18.90 35.40
C THR A 124 -19.12 -18.28 36.60
N PRO A 125 -18.99 -18.84 37.81
CA PRO A 125 -19.59 -18.25 39.00
C PRO A 125 -19.09 -16.83 39.26
N GLY A 126 -20.05 -15.90 39.45
CA GLY A 126 -19.73 -14.49 39.73
C GLY A 126 -19.46 -13.61 38.49
N ALA A 127 -19.43 -14.17 37.30
CA ALA A 127 -19.36 -13.42 36.08
C ALA A 127 -20.73 -12.85 35.67
N ASN A 128 -20.71 -11.64 35.06
CA ASN A 128 -21.92 -11.03 34.51
C ASN A 128 -21.96 -11.21 32.99
N VAL A 129 -22.92 -11.98 32.50
CA VAL A 129 -23.02 -12.29 31.07
C VAL A 129 -23.08 -11.04 30.18
N LEU A 130 -23.80 -10.00 30.62
CA LEU A 130 -23.90 -8.74 29.86
C LEU A 130 -22.57 -7.96 29.84
N VAL A 131 -21.95 -7.75 31.00
CA VAL A 131 -20.72 -6.95 31.09
C VAL A 131 -19.52 -7.75 30.58
N ASP A 132 -19.44 -9.02 30.96
CA ASP A 132 -18.27 -9.84 30.67
C ASP A 132 -18.36 -10.48 29.28
N GLY A 133 -19.54 -10.87 28.81
CA GLY A 133 -19.76 -11.35 27.45
C GLY A 133 -19.54 -10.23 26.43
N PHE A 134 -20.29 -9.11 26.53
CA PHE A 134 -20.14 -8.00 25.59
C PHE A 134 -18.81 -7.28 25.68
N GLY A 135 -18.12 -7.31 26.82
CA GLY A 135 -16.78 -6.74 26.97
C GLY A 135 -15.74 -7.31 26.00
N VAL A 136 -15.94 -8.52 25.46
CA VAL A 136 -15.05 -9.10 24.47
C VAL A 136 -15.01 -8.26 23.18
N ILE A 137 -16.15 -7.68 22.75
CA ILE A 137 -16.23 -6.87 21.54
C ILE A 137 -15.32 -5.64 21.67
N ALA A 138 -15.36 -4.96 22.83
CA ALA A 138 -14.52 -3.80 23.08
C ALA A 138 -13.01 -4.15 23.05
N MET A 139 -12.62 -5.29 23.60
CA MET A 139 -11.23 -5.76 23.56
C MET A 139 -10.80 -6.14 22.16
N VAL A 140 -11.67 -6.78 21.39
CA VAL A 140 -11.42 -7.13 19.98
C VAL A 140 -11.32 -5.88 19.10
N ALA A 141 -12.14 -4.86 19.34
CA ALA A 141 -12.05 -3.60 18.60
C ALA A 141 -10.75 -2.82 18.90
N MET A 142 -10.26 -2.89 20.13
CA MET A 142 -9.01 -2.22 20.53
C MET A 142 -7.75 -2.89 19.95
N ALA A 143 -7.73 -4.21 19.86
CA ALA A 143 -6.52 -4.96 19.47
C ALA A 143 -5.98 -4.60 18.08
N PRO A 144 -6.78 -4.50 17.01
CA PRO A 144 -6.30 -4.08 15.69
C PRO A 144 -5.74 -2.67 15.67
N VAL A 145 -6.34 -1.75 16.43
CA VAL A 145 -5.84 -0.38 16.57
C VAL A 145 -4.39 -0.42 17.05
N LEU A 146 -4.13 -1.14 18.14
CA LEU A 146 -2.78 -1.30 18.67
C LEU A 146 -1.84 -2.00 17.69
N CYS A 147 -2.29 -3.09 17.06
CA CYS A 147 -1.48 -3.86 16.12
C CYS A 147 -1.02 -3.01 14.94
N ILE A 148 -1.92 -2.27 14.30
CA ILE A 148 -1.58 -1.45 13.13
C ILE A 148 -0.73 -0.25 13.53
N MET A 149 -1.01 0.39 14.66
CA MET A 149 -0.17 1.45 15.19
C MET A 149 1.26 0.99 15.48
N ILE A 150 1.43 -0.20 16.05
CA ILE A 150 2.75 -0.79 16.30
C ILE A 150 3.46 -1.07 14.98
N VAL A 151 2.78 -1.72 14.02
CA VAL A 151 3.34 -2.01 12.68
C VAL A 151 3.75 -0.71 11.99
N GLY A 152 2.89 0.31 11.96
CA GLY A 152 3.18 1.61 11.38
C GLY A 152 4.38 2.30 12.03
N SER A 153 4.46 2.27 13.36
CA SER A 153 5.58 2.87 14.12
C SER A 153 6.91 2.14 13.86
N VAL A 154 6.89 0.80 13.78
CA VAL A 154 8.08 0.00 13.45
C VAL A 154 8.53 0.25 12.02
N PHE A 155 7.57 0.36 11.10
CA PHE A 155 7.83 0.65 9.70
C PHE A 155 8.50 2.02 9.53
N ARG A 156 7.96 3.06 10.16
CA ARG A 156 8.55 4.42 10.15
C ARG A 156 10.00 4.41 10.65
N ARG A 157 10.27 3.76 11.79
CA ARG A 157 11.63 3.67 12.34
C ARG A 157 12.63 2.96 11.42
N LYS A 158 12.16 2.00 10.60
CA LYS A 158 12.99 1.35 9.59
C LYS A 158 13.25 2.28 8.40
N GLN A 159 12.28 3.10 8.03
CA GLN A 159 12.41 4.08 6.93
C GLN A 159 13.40 5.19 7.29
N ASP A 160 13.36 5.70 8.52
CA ASP A 160 14.31 6.71 9.02
C ASP A 160 15.75 6.19 9.09
N LYS A 161 15.94 4.87 9.15
CA LYS A 161 17.27 4.21 9.17
C LYS A 161 17.82 3.86 7.79
N VAL A 162 17.00 3.91 6.74
CA VAL A 162 17.53 3.86 5.37
C VAL A 162 18.24 5.19 5.15
N PRO A 163 19.59 5.20 4.98
CA PRO A 163 20.28 6.43 4.65
C PRO A 163 19.57 6.98 3.41
N GLN A 164 18.99 8.17 3.52
CA GLN A 164 18.73 8.95 2.32
C GLN A 164 20.12 9.05 1.68
N VAL A 165 20.31 8.29 0.62
CA VAL A 165 21.42 8.53 -0.27
C VAL A 165 21.14 9.96 -0.75
N ALA A 166 21.73 10.93 -0.03
CA ALA A 166 21.80 12.28 -0.52
C ALA A 166 22.30 12.11 -1.95
N ALA A 167 21.46 12.44 -2.91
CA ALA A 167 21.89 12.46 -4.29
C ALA A 167 23.15 13.30 -4.28
N LYS A 168 24.32 12.64 -4.28
CA LYS A 168 25.55 13.36 -4.54
C LYS A 168 25.26 14.09 -5.84
N PRO A 169 25.51 15.42 -5.93
CA PRO A 169 25.47 16.08 -7.20
C PRO A 169 26.30 15.18 -8.11
N VAL A 170 25.67 14.60 -9.11
CA VAL A 170 26.38 13.80 -10.10
C VAL A 170 27.38 14.80 -10.66
N ALA A 171 28.64 14.70 -10.26
CA ALA A 171 29.70 15.44 -10.89
C ALA A 171 29.51 15.21 -12.38
N ALA A 172 29.56 16.28 -13.17
CA ALA A 172 29.36 16.19 -14.60
C ALA A 172 30.11 14.97 -15.10
N LEU A 173 29.37 13.98 -15.58
CA LEU A 173 29.94 12.71 -16.02
C LEU A 173 30.84 13.07 -17.19
N ASP A 174 32.15 12.79 -17.08
CA ASP A 174 33.05 12.75 -18.25
C ASP A 174 32.60 11.55 -19.09
N LEU A 175 31.63 11.80 -19.97
CA LEU A 175 31.22 10.83 -20.98
C LEU A 175 32.34 10.76 -22.03
N PRO A 176 32.72 9.57 -22.48
CA PRO A 176 33.64 9.40 -23.59
C PRO A 176 33.13 10.21 -24.79
N GLU A 177 33.98 11.03 -25.41
CA GLU A 177 33.63 11.73 -26.64
C GLU A 177 33.15 10.74 -27.70
N GLY A 178 31.85 10.82 -28.04
CA GLY A 178 31.23 9.96 -29.06
C GLY A 178 30.07 9.12 -28.61
N ALA A 179 29.78 9.02 -27.31
CA ALA A 179 28.67 8.16 -26.77
C ALA A 179 27.53 9.02 -26.17
N VAL A 180 27.15 10.11 -26.85
CA VAL A 180 26.00 10.91 -26.40
C VAL A 180 24.74 10.35 -27.08
N GLU A 181 24.17 9.32 -26.48
CA GLU A 181 22.78 8.96 -26.77
C GLU A 181 21.88 9.98 -26.08
N TYR A 182 21.09 10.70 -26.84
CA TYR A 182 20.14 11.68 -26.34
C TYR A 182 18.88 10.94 -25.88
N TYR A 183 18.66 10.90 -24.58
CA TYR A 183 17.45 10.38 -23.97
C TYR A 183 16.60 11.52 -23.42
N ASP A 184 15.29 11.32 -23.41
CA ASP A 184 14.35 12.14 -22.69
C ASP A 184 13.65 11.33 -21.61
N LEU A 185 13.49 11.94 -20.45
CA LEU A 185 12.58 11.46 -19.41
C LEU A 185 11.20 12.04 -19.72
N VAL A 186 10.31 11.22 -20.26
CA VAL A 186 8.90 11.57 -20.44
C VAL A 186 8.18 11.31 -19.12
N VAL A 187 7.50 12.33 -18.60
CA VAL A 187 6.72 12.25 -17.36
C VAL A 187 5.27 12.59 -17.68
N ALA A 188 4.37 11.64 -17.45
CA ALA A 188 2.93 11.86 -17.55
C ALA A 188 2.29 11.76 -16.16
N VAL A 189 1.62 12.83 -15.73
CA VAL A 189 0.81 12.84 -14.51
C VAL A 189 -0.65 12.68 -14.91
N VAL A 190 -1.24 11.56 -14.57
CA VAL A 190 -2.59 11.15 -14.98
C VAL A 190 -3.49 10.93 -13.77
N ASN A 191 -4.80 10.83 -13.98
CA ASN A 191 -5.72 10.42 -12.93
C ASN A 191 -5.49 8.95 -12.57
N ARG A 192 -5.77 8.58 -11.33
CA ARG A 192 -5.68 7.20 -10.85
C ARG A 192 -6.42 6.23 -11.78
N GLY A 193 -5.77 5.11 -12.10
CA GLY A 193 -6.30 4.07 -12.99
C GLY A 193 -6.02 4.28 -14.48
N LEU A 194 -5.37 5.39 -14.88
CA LEU A 194 -4.98 5.61 -16.27
C LEU A 194 -3.53 5.24 -16.57
N SER A 195 -2.72 4.93 -15.57
CA SER A 195 -1.31 4.60 -15.72
C SER A 195 -1.08 3.38 -16.61
N GLU A 196 -1.87 2.31 -16.45
CA GLU A 196 -1.74 1.11 -17.29
C GLU A 196 -2.03 1.40 -18.76
N ARG A 197 -3.05 2.22 -19.06
CA ARG A 197 -3.37 2.66 -20.42
C ARG A 197 -2.26 3.55 -20.98
N ALA A 198 -1.71 4.44 -20.17
CA ALA A 198 -0.57 5.28 -20.55
C ALA A 198 0.65 4.42 -20.91
N VAL A 199 0.95 3.40 -20.10
CA VAL A 199 2.06 2.46 -20.36
C VAL A 199 1.84 1.68 -21.65
N ALA A 200 0.61 1.21 -21.89
CA ALA A 200 0.28 0.48 -23.12
C ALA A 200 0.50 1.36 -24.38
N LEU A 201 -0.02 2.59 -24.36
CA LEU A 201 0.15 3.54 -25.46
C LEU A 201 1.62 3.87 -25.73
N ALA A 202 2.40 4.15 -24.69
CA ALA A 202 3.82 4.46 -24.84
C ALA A 202 4.62 3.26 -25.39
N ARG A 203 4.27 2.03 -24.98
CA ARG A 203 4.89 0.80 -25.47
C ARG A 203 4.61 0.53 -26.94
N GLU A 204 3.41 0.81 -27.43
CA GLU A 204 3.07 0.73 -28.86
C GLU A 204 3.96 1.63 -29.72
N MET A 205 4.51 2.68 -29.12
CA MET A 205 5.39 3.65 -29.80
C MET A 205 6.89 3.37 -29.59
N GLY A 206 7.21 2.24 -28.99
CA GLY A 206 8.60 1.82 -28.77
C GLY A 206 9.20 2.26 -27.43
N ALA A 207 8.41 2.78 -26.50
CA ALA A 207 8.91 3.03 -25.14
C ALA A 207 9.19 1.70 -24.43
N GLY A 208 10.29 1.65 -23.70
CA GLY A 208 10.67 0.51 -22.86
C GLY A 208 9.82 0.37 -21.60
N GLY A 209 10.46 0.03 -20.49
CA GLY A 209 9.80 -0.06 -19.19
C GLY A 209 9.38 1.31 -18.65
N ALA A 210 8.34 1.33 -17.79
CA ALA A 210 7.87 2.52 -17.11
C ALA A 210 7.97 2.38 -15.60
N THR A 211 8.16 3.50 -14.90
CA THR A 211 8.03 3.58 -13.45
C THR A 211 6.74 4.32 -13.12
N ILE A 212 5.87 3.71 -12.33
CA ILE A 212 4.61 4.31 -11.88
C ILE A 212 4.77 4.74 -10.41
N MET A 213 4.42 5.98 -10.13
CA MET A 213 4.43 6.56 -8.79
C MET A 213 3.03 7.09 -8.45
N HIS A 214 2.54 6.75 -7.27
CA HIS A 214 1.27 7.27 -6.78
C HIS A 214 1.49 8.59 -6.04
N GLY A 215 0.62 9.56 -6.27
CA GLY A 215 0.70 10.87 -5.67
C GLY A 215 -0.68 11.52 -5.48
N ARG A 216 -0.69 12.62 -4.75
CA ARG A 216 -1.89 13.45 -4.59
C ARG A 216 -1.69 14.75 -5.34
N GLY A 217 -2.66 15.10 -6.18
CA GLY A 217 -2.68 16.39 -6.84
C GLY A 217 -3.23 17.47 -5.90
N SER A 218 -2.46 18.55 -5.69
CA SER A 218 -2.87 19.71 -4.87
C SER A 218 -3.16 20.94 -5.75
N GLY A 219 -3.71 20.78 -6.95
CA GLY A 219 -3.85 21.87 -7.91
C GLY A 219 -5.27 22.09 -8.42
N GLY A 220 -5.72 23.31 -8.32
CA GLY A 220 -6.57 24.05 -9.24
C GLY A 220 -8.08 23.86 -9.19
N HIS A 221 -8.66 22.74 -8.90
CA HIS A 221 -10.12 22.55 -8.79
C HIS A 221 -10.45 21.50 -7.75
N ASP A 222 -10.29 21.89 -6.50
CA ASP A 222 -10.70 21.04 -5.38
C ASP A 222 -12.22 21.01 -5.29
N VAL A 223 -12.79 19.83 -5.49
CA VAL A 223 -14.21 19.59 -5.26
C VAL A 223 -14.44 19.54 -3.75
N ARG A 224 -15.02 20.60 -3.20
CA ARG A 224 -15.45 20.63 -1.80
C ARG A 224 -16.83 20.02 -1.67
N LEU A 225 -16.91 18.87 -1.03
CA LEU A 225 -18.17 18.27 -0.63
C LEU A 225 -18.28 18.33 0.90
N PHE A 226 -19.31 19.01 1.43
CA PHE A 226 -19.52 19.20 2.86
C PHE A 226 -18.31 19.77 3.64
N ASN A 227 -17.59 20.71 3.04
CA ASN A 227 -16.36 21.29 3.59
C ASN A 227 -15.19 20.33 3.74
N VAL A 228 -15.26 19.15 3.13
CA VAL A 228 -14.15 18.19 3.00
C VAL A 228 -13.54 18.35 1.62
N GLU A 229 -12.25 18.65 1.57
CA GLU A 229 -11.48 18.77 0.34
C GLU A 229 -11.15 17.36 -0.18
N ILE A 230 -11.76 17.00 -1.31
CA ILE A 230 -11.49 15.72 -1.97
C ILE A 230 -10.29 15.94 -2.89
N GLN A 231 -9.12 15.57 -2.40
CA GLN A 231 -7.89 15.57 -3.20
C GLN A 231 -7.97 14.43 -4.24
N LYS A 232 -7.79 14.79 -5.51
CA LYS A 232 -7.75 13.80 -6.59
C LYS A 232 -6.44 13.03 -6.52
N GLU A 233 -6.53 11.72 -6.42
CA GLU A 233 -5.36 10.85 -6.54
C GLU A 233 -4.84 10.88 -7.97
N LYS A 234 -3.53 11.01 -8.10
CA LYS A 234 -2.80 11.08 -9.36
C LYS A 234 -1.74 9.98 -9.43
N GLU A 235 -1.42 9.58 -10.62
CA GLU A 235 -0.33 8.65 -10.91
C GLU A 235 0.66 9.37 -11.81
N ALA A 236 1.93 9.36 -11.44
CA ALA A 236 3.00 9.82 -12.28
C ALA A 236 3.69 8.63 -12.93
N VAL A 237 3.70 8.60 -14.25
CA VAL A 237 4.34 7.56 -15.04
C VAL A 237 5.57 8.16 -15.71
N LEU A 238 6.70 7.49 -15.56
CA LEU A 238 7.99 7.95 -16.04
C LEU A 238 8.57 6.95 -17.04
N TRP A 239 9.01 7.43 -18.19
CA TRP A 239 9.72 6.65 -19.21
C TRP A 239 11.03 7.33 -19.56
N LEU A 240 12.11 6.58 -19.58
CA LEU A 240 13.33 6.99 -20.23
C LEU A 240 13.30 6.46 -21.66
N THR A 241 13.24 7.35 -22.62
CA THR A 241 13.09 7.01 -24.05
C THR A 241 14.12 7.75 -24.90
N ASP A 242 14.36 7.23 -26.10
CA ASP A 242 15.12 7.96 -27.11
C ASP A 242 14.45 9.30 -27.41
N ALA A 243 15.24 10.38 -27.48
CA ALA A 243 14.74 11.72 -27.74
C ALA A 243 14.01 11.86 -29.10
N ARG A 244 14.28 10.94 -30.04
CA ARG A 244 13.60 10.92 -31.36
C ARG A 244 12.13 10.54 -31.28
N ILE A 245 11.73 9.75 -30.28
CA ILE A 245 10.35 9.25 -30.12
C ILE A 245 9.60 9.93 -28.96
N SER A 246 10.31 10.61 -28.06
CA SER A 246 9.73 11.20 -26.85
C SER A 246 8.60 12.18 -27.15
N GLY A 247 8.78 13.06 -28.13
CA GLY A 247 7.76 14.03 -28.56
C GLY A 247 6.48 13.39 -29.08
N ASN A 248 6.61 12.30 -29.86
CA ASN A 248 5.47 11.56 -30.38
C ASN A 248 4.72 10.87 -29.25
N ILE A 249 5.44 10.26 -28.28
CA ILE A 249 4.84 9.64 -27.11
C ILE A 249 4.06 10.69 -26.29
N ALA A 250 4.67 11.83 -26.00
CA ALA A 250 4.03 12.90 -25.26
C ALA A 250 2.74 13.42 -25.93
N SER A 251 2.79 13.66 -27.25
CA SER A 251 1.62 14.10 -28.02
C SER A 251 0.49 13.08 -27.99
N ARG A 252 0.82 11.80 -28.20
CA ARG A 252 -0.17 10.72 -28.20
C ARG A 252 -0.81 10.50 -26.82
N LEU A 253 -0.02 10.58 -25.76
CA LEU A 253 -0.54 10.51 -24.38
C LEU A 253 -1.48 11.68 -24.09
N TRP A 254 -1.14 12.88 -24.56
CA TRP A 254 -1.98 14.07 -24.41
C TRP A 254 -3.33 13.91 -25.06
N GLU A 255 -3.38 13.42 -26.31
CA GLU A 255 -4.59 13.25 -27.08
C GLU A 255 -5.45 12.06 -26.61
N GLU A 256 -4.87 10.88 -26.49
CA GLU A 256 -5.59 9.64 -26.20
C GLU A 256 -6.09 9.53 -24.75
N LEU A 257 -5.45 10.23 -23.82
CA LEU A 257 -5.85 10.27 -22.41
C LEU A 257 -6.62 11.53 -22.03
N ASP A 258 -6.92 12.42 -23.01
CA ASP A 258 -7.61 13.69 -22.81
C ASP A 258 -7.04 14.51 -21.63
N LEU A 259 -5.70 14.63 -21.61
CA LEU A 259 -5.02 15.28 -20.48
C LEU A 259 -5.33 16.77 -20.36
N GLY A 260 -5.83 17.41 -21.43
CA GLY A 260 -6.25 18.80 -21.44
C GLY A 260 -7.66 19.06 -20.91
N GLY A 261 -8.46 18.01 -20.62
CA GLY A 261 -9.86 18.11 -20.17
C GLY A 261 -10.02 18.43 -18.68
N GLU A 262 -11.26 18.58 -18.23
CA GLU A 262 -11.59 18.83 -16.82
C GLU A 262 -11.13 17.66 -15.93
N GLY A 263 -10.19 17.95 -15.03
CA GLY A 263 -9.57 16.93 -14.16
C GLY A 263 -8.47 16.13 -14.84
N GLY A 264 -8.04 16.59 -16.02
CA GLY A 264 -6.94 16.02 -16.80
C GLY A 264 -5.60 15.96 -16.06
N GLY A 265 -4.60 15.56 -16.81
CA GLY A 265 -3.23 15.42 -16.32
C GLY A 265 -2.31 16.45 -16.95
N THR A 266 -1.06 16.13 -16.92
CA THR A 266 -0.02 16.85 -17.67
C THR A 266 1.01 15.84 -18.19
N VAL A 267 1.63 16.19 -19.31
CA VAL A 267 2.79 15.46 -19.83
C VAL A 267 3.88 16.46 -20.15
N PHE A 268 5.10 16.14 -19.78
CA PHE A 268 6.27 16.96 -20.10
C PHE A 268 7.50 16.08 -20.29
N MET A 269 8.51 16.63 -20.91
CA MET A 269 9.76 15.95 -21.22
C MET A 269 10.92 16.71 -20.59
N ILE A 270 11.91 15.98 -20.10
CA ILE A 270 13.13 16.51 -19.52
C ILE A 270 14.30 15.83 -20.26
N PRO A 271 15.19 16.58 -20.90
CA PRO A 271 16.41 16.01 -21.46
C PRO A 271 17.20 15.29 -20.37
N ALA A 272 17.61 14.07 -20.62
CA ALA A 272 18.31 13.23 -19.65
C ALA A 272 19.60 12.69 -20.26
N SER A 273 20.67 12.68 -19.45
CA SER A 273 21.88 11.92 -19.76
C SER A 273 21.81 10.61 -18.98
N ALA A 274 21.76 9.48 -19.68
CA ALA A 274 21.68 8.16 -19.05
C ALA A 274 23.05 7.48 -19.07
N MET A 275 23.41 6.86 -17.94
CA MET A 275 24.57 6.00 -17.83
C MET A 275 24.17 4.67 -17.22
N GLY A 276 24.67 3.56 -17.79
CA GLY A 276 24.44 2.22 -17.26
C GLY A 276 23.12 1.55 -17.69
N LEU A 277 22.56 1.97 -18.81
CA LEU A 277 21.58 1.13 -19.51
C LEU A 277 22.28 -0.11 -20.06
N THR A 278 22.59 -1.05 -19.21
CA THR A 278 22.98 -2.41 -19.60
C THR A 278 21.70 -3.19 -19.98
N ALA A 279 20.93 -2.66 -20.91
CA ALA A 279 19.87 -3.45 -21.51
C ALA A 279 20.46 -4.09 -22.79
N PRO A 280 20.61 -5.41 -22.83
CA PRO A 280 20.99 -6.11 -24.06
C PRO A 280 20.00 -5.81 -25.20
N THR A 281 18.81 -5.32 -24.86
CA THR A 281 17.74 -4.98 -25.79
C THR A 281 18.02 -3.72 -26.63
N ALA A 282 18.75 -2.72 -26.16
CA ALA A 282 19.07 -1.55 -26.98
C ALA A 282 20.06 -1.90 -28.09
N ALA A 283 21.09 -2.67 -27.81
CA ALA A 283 22.05 -3.11 -28.80
C ALA A 283 21.43 -4.09 -29.84
N GLU A 284 20.53 -4.97 -29.41
CA GLU A 284 19.82 -5.86 -30.32
C GLU A 284 18.82 -5.10 -31.19
N VAL A 285 18.13 -4.09 -30.68
CA VAL A 285 17.23 -3.25 -31.48
C VAL A 285 18.00 -2.46 -32.55
N PHE A 286 19.19 -1.95 -32.22
CA PHE A 286 20.01 -1.23 -33.19
C PHE A 286 20.68 -2.14 -34.23
N ALA A 287 21.10 -3.35 -33.88
CA ALA A 287 21.62 -4.32 -34.81
C ALA A 287 20.60 -4.68 -35.92
N HIS A 288 19.34 -4.85 -35.54
CA HIS A 288 18.26 -5.11 -36.53
C HIS A 288 17.90 -3.86 -37.35
N THR A 289 18.19 -2.65 -36.90
CA THR A 289 17.92 -1.43 -37.67
C THR A 289 19.04 -1.14 -38.69
N GLU A 290 20.29 -1.52 -38.42
CA GLU A 290 21.38 -1.45 -39.38
C GLU A 290 21.21 -2.47 -40.50
N GLU A 291 20.73 -3.67 -40.22
CA GLU A 291 20.47 -4.70 -41.21
C GLU A 291 19.32 -4.32 -42.15
N ALA A 292 18.37 -3.49 -41.70
CA ALA A 292 17.25 -2.98 -42.51
C ALA A 292 17.62 -1.79 -43.42
N LEU A 293 18.79 -1.19 -43.25
CA LEU A 293 19.27 -0.03 -44.00
C LEU A 293 20.30 -0.38 -45.10
N VAL A 294 20.62 -1.64 -45.26
CA VAL A 294 21.44 -2.09 -46.42
C VAL A 294 20.54 -2.11 -47.64
N PRO A 295 20.77 -1.23 -48.64
CA PRO A 295 20.01 -1.32 -49.89
C PRO A 295 20.31 -2.66 -50.58
N PRO A 296 19.32 -3.25 -51.28
CA PRO A 296 19.54 -4.49 -51.99
C PRO A 296 20.67 -4.30 -53.03
N GLU A 297 21.66 -5.18 -52.98
CA GLU A 297 22.69 -5.25 -54.02
C GLU A 297 22.00 -5.39 -55.38
N GLU A 298 22.23 -4.40 -56.26
CA GLU A 298 21.85 -4.51 -57.67
C GLU A 298 22.62 -5.68 -58.27
N ASP A 299 21.94 -6.76 -58.55
CA ASP A 299 22.44 -7.84 -59.42
C ASP A 299 22.79 -7.27 -60.78
N GLY A 300 24.06 -6.97 -60.94
CA GLY A 300 24.63 -6.66 -62.23
C GLY A 300 24.50 -7.85 -63.15
N GLN A 301 23.46 -7.87 -63.95
CA GLN A 301 23.44 -8.66 -65.20
C GLN A 301 24.28 -7.91 -66.25
N ASP A 302 25.46 -8.43 -66.47
CA ASP A 302 26.17 -8.23 -67.73
C ASP A 302 26.21 -9.55 -68.51
N SER A 303 25.49 -9.52 -69.61
CA SER A 303 25.50 -10.22 -70.87
C SER A 303 26.36 -11.48 -71.02
#